data_36c507b28591db3f2a8df89654f9bcd5
#
_entry.id   36c507b28591db3f2a8df89654f9bcd5
#
_cell.length_a   1.000
_cell.length_b   1.000
_cell.length_c   1.000
_cell.angle_alpha   90.00
_cell.angle_beta   90.00
_cell.angle_gamma   90.00
#
_symmetry.space_group_name_H-M   'P 1'
#
loop_
_entity.id
_entity.type
_entity.pdbx_description
1 polymer ?
#
loop_
_entity_poly.entity_id
_entity_poly.type
_entity_poly.pdbx_seq_one_letter_code
_entity_poly.pdbx_strand_id
1 'polypeptide(L)'
;MGTSISRRLLTTGATLVLLAGVVAGTTAAQADGRSGTQGYSGSGHHAPDTDLADDFNVVTRNTDWQQTSRLKLNFPTFHTEGIAYSQDHIFLSAVQILEPTTKFPTPQGGYDRTPGKGIGHLFVMDKAGNLQKDITLGEGDMYHPGGIDFDGTNVWVPVAQYRPDSSAIIYKVDAATLDVHKQFEVKDHFGGIIFDKQTGHLVGNTWGSRRFAEWDLQGKELSTWENPNYFIDYQDCQYVPNARMLCAGVTNLPQTPAAGGTAATYELGGMAMIDLTSHAVIRDVPFQKWSTAGHVATRNPFKMTAAGSHLTMKVAPDNGDEGNGTEILTYEADVAPAK
;
A
#
# COMPACT_ATOMS: atom_id res chain seq x y z
N MET A 1 -5.65 -63.70 1.61
CA MET A 1 -4.26 -63.83 2.04
C MET A 1 -3.87 -62.53 2.70
N GLY A 2 -3.84 -62.56 4.04
CA GLY A 2 -3.49 -61.38 4.83
C GLY A 2 -2.01 -61.30 5.12
N THR A 3 -1.50 -60.09 5.30
CA THR A 3 -0.27 -59.86 6.02
C THR A 3 -0.43 -58.62 6.89
N SER A 4 -0.49 -58.92 8.17
CA SER A 4 -0.33 -58.01 9.34
C SER A 4 1.08 -57.46 9.40
N ILE A 5 1.25 -56.15 9.67
CA ILE A 5 2.51 -55.60 10.13
C ILE A 5 2.29 -54.78 11.40
N SER A 6 3.08 -55.20 12.39
CA SER A 6 3.08 -54.77 13.79
C SER A 6 3.48 -53.31 14.02
N ARG A 7 2.83 -52.71 15.01
CA ARG A 7 3.25 -51.47 15.68
C ARG A 7 4.46 -51.77 16.61
N ARG A 8 5.48 -50.90 16.55
CA ARG A 8 6.45 -50.75 17.64
C ARG A 8 6.31 -49.36 18.25
N LEU A 9 5.95 -49.35 19.51
CA LEU A 9 6.11 -48.18 20.42
C LEU A 9 7.59 -48.08 20.81
N LEU A 10 8.11 -46.87 20.75
CA LEU A 10 9.34 -46.48 21.43
C LEU A 10 9.05 -45.28 22.33
N THR A 11 9.09 -45.57 23.65
CA THR A 11 9.12 -44.62 24.74
C THR A 11 10.58 -44.23 24.99
N THR A 12 10.88 -42.92 25.02
CA THR A 12 12.11 -42.41 25.66
C THR A 12 11.80 -41.15 26.45
N GLY A 13 12.33 -41.19 27.67
CA GLY A 13 12.01 -40.36 28.78
C GLY A 13 12.57 -38.93 28.73
N ALA A 14 11.91 -38.09 29.49
CA ALA A 14 12.30 -36.74 29.81
C ALA A 14 13.36 -36.74 30.94
N THR A 15 14.42 -35.97 30.71
CA THR A 15 15.35 -35.59 31.80
C THR A 15 15.26 -34.08 32.00
N LEU A 16 14.78 -33.72 33.18
CA LEU A 16 14.66 -32.34 33.67
C LEU A 16 16.03 -31.97 34.30
N VAL A 17 16.65 -30.89 33.81
CA VAL A 17 17.81 -30.28 34.47
C VAL A 17 17.41 -28.89 34.93
N LEU A 18 17.35 -28.73 36.24
CA LEU A 18 17.24 -27.46 36.97
C LEU A 18 18.65 -26.87 37.10
N LEU A 19 18.85 -25.65 36.61
CA LEU A 19 20.01 -24.83 36.96
C LEU A 19 19.53 -23.52 37.58
N ALA A 20 19.84 -23.38 38.87
CA ALA A 20 19.73 -22.13 39.62
C ALA A 20 20.99 -21.29 39.36
N GLY A 21 20.83 -20.02 39.11
CA GLY A 21 21.94 -19.08 38.87
C GLY A 21 21.60 -17.66 39.29
N VAL A 22 22.02 -17.32 40.45
CA VAL A 22 22.62 -16.10 41.03
C VAL A 22 22.25 -14.73 40.37
N VAL A 23 21.62 -13.94 41.23
CA VAL A 23 21.42 -12.48 41.10
C VAL A 23 22.73 -11.77 41.45
N ALA A 24 23.21 -10.91 40.54
CA ALA A 24 24.21 -9.90 40.86
C ALA A 24 23.61 -8.52 40.50
N GLY A 25 23.35 -7.72 41.53
CA GLY A 25 22.96 -6.33 41.37
C GLY A 25 24.15 -5.45 41.01
N THR A 26 23.91 -4.46 40.15
CA THR A 26 24.81 -3.31 40.00
C THR A 26 24.01 -2.03 40.05
N THR A 27 24.51 -1.13 40.88
CA THR A 27 24.00 0.15 41.29
C THR A 27 23.97 1.19 40.15
N ALA A 28 22.92 2.00 40.17
CA ALA A 28 22.75 3.19 39.35
C ALA A 28 23.75 4.28 39.70
N ALA A 29 24.30 4.94 38.68
CA ALA A 29 24.91 6.25 38.79
C ALA A 29 24.01 7.28 38.15
N GLN A 30 23.52 8.22 38.95
CA GLN A 30 22.84 9.44 38.49
C GLN A 30 23.91 10.43 37.96
N ALA A 31 23.63 11.01 36.81
CA ALA A 31 24.30 12.22 36.35
C ALA A 31 23.24 13.28 36.07
N ASP A 32 23.20 14.28 36.94
CA ASP A 32 22.52 15.54 36.76
C ASP A 32 23.21 16.38 35.66
N GLY A 33 22.43 16.83 34.69
CA GLY A 33 22.87 17.78 33.68
C GLY A 33 21.73 18.67 33.21
N ARG A 34 21.46 19.75 33.93
CA ARG A 34 20.59 20.86 33.47
C ARG A 34 21.24 21.59 32.32
N SER A 35 20.52 21.76 31.20
CA SER A 35 20.79 22.86 30.25
C SER A 35 19.51 23.30 29.55
N GLY A 36 19.16 24.53 29.78
CA GLY A 36 18.59 25.55 28.93
C GLY A 36 17.47 25.23 27.96
N THR A 37 16.23 25.52 28.39
CA THR A 37 15.08 25.71 27.46
C THR A 37 15.26 27.04 26.72
N GLN A 38 15.50 27.00 25.40
CA GLN A 38 15.15 28.09 24.50
C GLN A 38 13.82 27.75 23.84
N GLY A 39 12.79 28.52 24.14
CA GLY A 39 11.50 28.46 23.52
C GLY A 39 11.59 28.88 22.05
N TYR A 40 11.20 27.98 21.15
CA TYR A 40 10.93 28.31 19.75
C TYR A 40 9.40 28.39 19.61
N SER A 41 8.88 29.62 19.55
CA SER A 41 7.51 29.88 19.10
C SER A 41 7.51 29.85 17.58
N GLY A 42 7.16 28.70 17.00
CA GLY A 42 7.00 28.48 15.56
C GLY A 42 5.57 28.05 15.27
N SER A 43 4.91 28.85 14.46
CA SER A 43 3.62 28.66 13.80
C SER A 43 3.34 27.22 13.36
N GLY A 44 2.15 26.73 13.72
CA GLY A 44 1.31 25.76 13.05
C GLY A 44 1.92 24.71 12.11
N HIS A 45 2.85 23.90 12.57
CA HIS A 45 3.12 22.63 11.92
C HIS A 45 2.23 21.59 12.59
N HIS A 46 1.28 21.04 11.84
CA HIS A 46 0.64 19.80 12.22
C HIS A 46 1.75 18.77 12.52
N ALA A 47 1.73 18.22 13.72
CA ALA A 47 2.58 17.08 14.04
C ALA A 47 2.31 15.97 13.01
N PRO A 48 3.33 15.30 12.47
CA PRO A 48 3.12 14.24 11.51
C PRO A 48 2.33 13.11 12.17
N ASP A 49 1.33 12.60 11.49
CA ASP A 49 0.44 11.44 11.68
C ASP A 49 0.81 10.39 12.77
N THR A 50 1.30 10.82 13.93
CA THR A 50 1.61 9.91 15.06
C THR A 50 0.35 9.21 15.56
N ASP A 51 -0.80 9.85 15.35
CA ASP A 51 -2.11 9.36 15.80
C ASP A 51 -2.71 8.34 14.82
N LEU A 52 -2.30 8.33 13.53
CA LEU A 52 -2.95 7.50 12.50
C LEU A 52 -2.93 6.01 12.84
N ALA A 53 -1.81 5.50 13.38
CA ALA A 53 -1.71 4.09 13.72
C ALA A 53 -2.64 3.71 14.87
N ASP A 54 -2.73 4.56 15.89
CA ASP A 54 -3.57 4.33 17.08
C ASP A 54 -5.04 4.49 16.72
N ASP A 55 -5.39 5.49 15.92
CA ASP A 55 -6.75 5.69 15.44
C ASP A 55 -7.20 4.57 14.50
N PHE A 56 -6.33 4.10 13.60
CA PHE A 56 -6.67 2.96 12.75
C PHE A 56 -6.87 1.66 13.54
N ASN A 57 -6.18 1.49 14.67
CA ASN A 57 -6.34 0.31 15.52
C ASN A 57 -7.74 0.18 16.14
N VAL A 58 -8.51 1.25 16.22
CA VAL A 58 -9.90 1.22 16.70
C VAL A 58 -10.94 1.23 15.58
N VAL A 59 -10.52 1.37 14.31
CA VAL A 59 -11.40 1.22 13.15
C VAL A 59 -11.96 -0.20 13.10
N THR A 60 -13.25 -0.33 12.81
CA THR A 60 -13.95 -1.61 12.68
C THR A 60 -14.83 -1.60 11.42
N ARG A 61 -15.40 -2.74 11.07
CA ARG A 61 -16.42 -2.82 10.01
C ARG A 61 -17.67 -1.95 10.29
N ASN A 62 -17.87 -1.52 11.54
CA ASN A 62 -19.00 -0.69 11.95
C ASN A 62 -18.62 0.80 12.11
N THR A 63 -17.38 1.18 11.81
CA THR A 63 -16.98 2.58 11.79
C THR A 63 -17.83 3.35 10.78
N ASP A 64 -18.43 4.44 11.25
CA ASP A 64 -19.39 5.22 10.45
C ASP A 64 -18.66 6.21 9.55
N TRP A 65 -18.21 5.73 8.39
CA TRP A 65 -17.58 6.55 7.37
C TRP A 65 -18.61 7.37 6.61
N GLN A 66 -18.47 8.69 6.64
CA GLN A 66 -19.31 9.64 5.89
C GLN A 66 -18.54 10.18 4.68
N GLN A 67 -19.15 10.14 3.50
CA GLN A 67 -18.60 10.83 2.34
C GLN A 67 -18.87 12.32 2.46
N THR A 68 -17.82 13.13 2.65
CA THR A 68 -17.93 14.58 2.91
C THR A 68 -17.63 15.43 1.68
N SER A 69 -16.84 14.91 0.74
CA SER A 69 -16.56 15.64 -0.50
C SER A 69 -16.32 14.73 -1.71
N ARG A 70 -16.32 15.39 -2.86
CA ARG A 70 -16.14 14.80 -4.17
C ARG A 70 -15.45 15.84 -5.06
N LEU A 71 -14.23 15.53 -5.50
CA LEU A 71 -13.45 16.40 -6.39
C LEU A 71 -13.34 15.71 -7.75
N LYS A 72 -14.09 16.19 -8.74
CA LYS A 72 -14.01 15.66 -10.12
C LYS A 72 -12.76 16.15 -10.82
N LEU A 73 -12.02 15.23 -11.44
CA LEU A 73 -10.90 15.56 -12.29
C LEU A 73 -11.39 15.78 -13.73
N ASN A 74 -11.02 16.92 -14.33
CA ASN A 74 -11.54 17.35 -15.64
C ASN A 74 -10.51 17.14 -16.77
N PHE A 75 -9.75 16.02 -16.69
CA PHE A 75 -8.82 15.60 -17.72
C PHE A 75 -8.81 14.06 -17.81
N PRO A 76 -8.30 13.45 -18.90
CA PRO A 76 -8.21 12.00 -19.02
C PRO A 76 -7.26 11.42 -17.96
N THR A 77 -7.76 10.63 -17.04
CA THR A 77 -6.99 10.00 -15.95
C THR A 77 -6.68 8.53 -16.23
N PHE A 78 -7.34 7.94 -17.21
CA PHE A 78 -7.19 6.53 -17.60
C PHE A 78 -7.49 5.59 -16.42
N HIS A 79 -6.66 4.57 -16.22
CA HIS A 79 -6.76 3.65 -15.08
C HIS A 79 -5.86 4.16 -13.95
N THR A 80 -6.47 4.62 -12.87
CA THR A 80 -5.79 5.20 -11.69
C THR A 80 -5.23 4.12 -10.79
N GLU A 81 -4.05 4.35 -10.17
CA GLU A 81 -3.34 3.35 -9.39
C GLU A 81 -2.94 3.82 -7.98
N GLY A 82 -2.34 4.98 -7.84
CA GLY A 82 -1.88 5.49 -6.55
C GLY A 82 -2.01 7.00 -6.43
N ILE A 83 -2.08 7.50 -5.20
CA ILE A 83 -2.22 8.92 -4.90
C ILE A 83 -1.31 9.37 -3.75
N ALA A 84 -0.62 10.49 -3.94
CA ALA A 84 0.19 11.11 -2.91
C ALA A 84 -0.04 12.62 -2.83
N TYR A 85 0.22 13.20 -1.68
CA TYR A 85 0.00 14.63 -1.41
C TYR A 85 1.27 15.26 -0.88
N SER A 86 1.78 16.28 -1.57
CA SER A 86 2.78 17.20 -1.01
C SER A 86 2.09 18.46 -0.46
N GLN A 87 2.88 19.44 -0.02
CA GLN A 87 2.33 20.73 0.41
C GLN A 87 1.56 21.42 -0.73
N ASP A 88 2.09 21.38 -1.95
CA ASP A 88 1.58 22.19 -3.07
C ASP A 88 0.79 21.37 -4.10
N HIS A 89 1.07 20.05 -4.22
CA HIS A 89 0.54 19.23 -5.29
C HIS A 89 -0.21 17.99 -4.78
N ILE A 90 -1.08 17.49 -5.64
CA ILE A 90 -1.63 16.14 -5.63
C ILE A 90 -0.95 15.38 -6.76
N PHE A 91 -0.41 14.21 -6.48
CA PHE A 91 0.17 13.29 -7.45
C PHE A 91 -0.76 12.10 -7.63
N LEU A 92 -1.03 11.73 -8.87
CA LEU A 92 -1.88 10.59 -9.21
C LEU A 92 -1.16 9.75 -10.26
N SER A 93 -0.78 8.54 -9.92
CA SER A 93 -0.26 7.58 -10.91
C SER A 93 -1.41 6.91 -11.66
N ALA A 94 -1.19 6.66 -12.94
CA ALA A 94 -2.20 6.06 -13.80
C ALA A 94 -1.57 5.38 -15.02
N VAL A 95 -2.27 4.44 -15.62
CA VAL A 95 -1.86 3.81 -16.86
C VAL A 95 -2.90 4.01 -17.97
N GLN A 96 -2.44 4.47 -19.13
CA GLN A 96 -3.21 4.42 -20.37
C GLN A 96 -2.92 3.10 -21.09
N ILE A 97 -3.88 2.19 -21.15
CA ILE A 97 -3.75 0.94 -21.88
C ILE A 97 -4.02 1.19 -23.37
N LEU A 98 -3.00 0.97 -24.20
CA LEU A 98 -3.09 1.06 -25.65
C LEU A 98 -3.38 -0.29 -26.30
N GLU A 99 -2.84 -1.37 -25.73
CA GLU A 99 -3.04 -2.76 -26.16
C GLU A 99 -3.16 -3.65 -24.90
N PRO A 100 -4.32 -4.25 -24.65
CA PRO A 100 -4.51 -5.07 -23.48
C PRO A 100 -3.58 -6.29 -23.42
N THR A 101 -3.26 -6.74 -22.21
CA THR A 101 -2.56 -8.02 -22.01
C THR A 101 -3.48 -9.19 -22.41
N THR A 102 -2.91 -10.25 -22.98
CA THR A 102 -3.66 -11.45 -23.35
C THR A 102 -3.03 -12.66 -22.67
N LYS A 103 -3.83 -13.39 -21.90
CA LYS A 103 -3.38 -14.63 -21.25
C LYS A 103 -3.03 -15.69 -22.27
N PHE A 104 -1.93 -16.40 -22.03
CA PHE A 104 -1.55 -17.57 -22.81
C PHE A 104 -2.32 -18.80 -22.31
N PRO A 105 -2.72 -19.72 -23.20
CA PRO A 105 -3.27 -21.02 -22.79
C PRO A 105 -2.29 -21.83 -21.93
N THR A 106 -1.01 -21.68 -22.19
CA THR A 106 0.11 -22.26 -21.42
C THR A 106 1.19 -21.20 -21.31
N PRO A 107 1.83 -20.98 -20.15
CA PRO A 107 2.87 -19.98 -19.98
C PRO A 107 3.96 -20.05 -21.06
N GLN A 108 4.42 -18.90 -21.55
CA GLN A 108 5.44 -18.77 -22.60
C GLN A 108 6.56 -17.86 -22.11
N GLY A 109 7.81 -18.32 -22.24
CA GLY A 109 8.98 -17.57 -21.79
C GLY A 109 8.97 -17.21 -20.30
N GLY A 110 8.27 -18.00 -19.47
CA GLY A 110 8.11 -17.74 -18.03
C GLY A 110 6.92 -16.86 -17.67
N TYR A 111 6.14 -16.37 -18.64
CA TYR A 111 5.01 -15.46 -18.41
C TYR A 111 3.67 -16.14 -18.69
N ASP A 112 2.64 -15.74 -17.93
CA ASP A 112 1.26 -16.21 -18.10
C ASP A 112 0.50 -15.45 -19.20
N ARG A 113 1.02 -14.27 -19.62
CA ARG A 113 0.35 -13.38 -20.59
C ARG A 113 1.36 -12.52 -21.37
N THR A 114 0.87 -11.88 -22.45
CA THR A 114 1.62 -10.85 -23.18
C THR A 114 1.86 -9.63 -22.31
N PRO A 115 2.88 -8.80 -22.56
CA PRO A 115 3.07 -7.56 -21.80
C PRO A 115 1.98 -6.51 -22.08
N GLY A 116 1.26 -6.59 -23.22
CA GLY A 116 0.43 -5.49 -23.70
C GLY A 116 1.25 -4.28 -24.14
N LYS A 117 0.58 -3.12 -24.23
CA LYS A 117 1.24 -1.81 -24.45
C LYS A 117 0.46 -0.73 -23.71
N GLY A 118 1.16 0.25 -23.20
CA GLY A 118 0.55 1.38 -22.51
C GLY A 118 1.50 2.54 -22.33
N ILE A 119 1.01 3.55 -21.67
CA ILE A 119 1.76 4.74 -21.26
C ILE A 119 1.53 4.93 -19.77
N GLY A 120 2.61 5.00 -19.00
CA GLY A 120 2.55 5.31 -17.58
C GLY A 120 2.54 6.82 -17.37
N HIS A 121 1.63 7.28 -16.53
CA HIS A 121 1.44 8.69 -16.19
C HIS A 121 1.66 8.92 -14.69
N LEU A 122 2.30 10.03 -14.36
CA LEU A 122 2.21 10.66 -13.05
C LEU A 122 1.62 12.05 -13.24
N PHE A 123 0.35 12.19 -13.00
CA PHE A 123 -0.34 13.48 -13.07
C PHE A 123 -0.01 14.32 -11.85
N VAL A 124 0.41 15.56 -12.08
CA VAL A 124 0.63 16.57 -11.04
C VAL A 124 -0.48 17.58 -11.10
N MET A 125 -1.21 17.74 -10.01
CA MET A 125 -2.37 18.62 -9.90
C MET A 125 -2.18 19.63 -8.77
N ASP A 126 -2.86 20.77 -8.89
CA ASP A 126 -3.05 21.65 -7.74
C ASP A 126 -4.06 21.05 -6.72
N LYS A 127 -4.26 21.72 -5.59
CA LYS A 127 -5.19 21.24 -4.54
C LYS A 127 -6.66 21.28 -4.96
N ALA A 128 -6.99 21.99 -6.04
CA ALA A 128 -8.32 22.03 -6.62
C ALA A 128 -8.53 20.96 -7.71
N GLY A 129 -7.52 20.11 -7.97
CA GLY A 129 -7.59 19.02 -8.95
C GLY A 129 -7.34 19.46 -10.39
N ASN A 130 -6.82 20.66 -10.62
CA ASN A 130 -6.48 21.10 -11.95
C ASN A 130 -5.12 20.54 -12.36
N LEU A 131 -5.05 19.89 -13.51
CA LEU A 131 -3.82 19.33 -14.06
C LEU A 131 -2.78 20.44 -14.32
N GLN A 132 -1.60 20.27 -13.77
CA GLN A 132 -0.45 21.18 -13.95
C GLN A 132 0.62 20.56 -14.84
N LYS A 133 0.85 19.26 -14.69
CA LYS A 133 1.82 18.52 -15.50
C LYS A 133 1.39 17.07 -15.65
N ASP A 134 1.64 16.51 -16.80
CA ASP A 134 1.59 15.07 -17.06
C ASP A 134 3.02 14.59 -17.29
N ILE A 135 3.52 13.76 -16.40
CA ILE A 135 4.86 13.17 -16.46
C ILE A 135 4.70 11.74 -16.96
N THR A 136 5.26 11.48 -18.14
CA THR A 136 5.32 10.11 -18.68
C THR A 136 6.43 9.33 -18.00
N LEU A 137 6.10 8.14 -17.46
CA LEU A 137 7.04 7.22 -16.81
C LEU A 137 6.99 5.85 -17.49
N GLY A 138 8.14 5.19 -17.51
CA GLY A 138 8.28 3.82 -18.01
C GLY A 138 9.28 3.72 -19.17
N GLU A 139 9.71 2.49 -19.44
CA GLU A 139 10.63 2.13 -20.53
C GLU A 139 10.23 0.76 -21.10
N GLY A 140 10.12 0.66 -22.43
CA GLY A 140 9.78 -0.59 -23.10
C GLY A 140 8.43 -1.16 -22.64
N ASP A 141 8.44 -2.39 -22.11
CA ASP A 141 7.24 -3.05 -21.60
C ASP A 141 6.87 -2.63 -20.17
N MET A 142 7.71 -1.88 -19.47
CA MET A 142 7.46 -1.34 -18.14
C MET A 142 6.74 0.00 -18.27
N TYR A 143 5.43 -0.01 -18.33
CA TYR A 143 4.56 1.15 -18.55
C TYR A 143 3.42 1.27 -17.52
N HIS A 144 3.34 0.36 -16.54
CA HIS A 144 2.26 0.29 -15.58
C HIS A 144 2.72 0.84 -14.22
N PRO A 145 2.50 2.13 -13.93
CA PRO A 145 2.71 2.66 -12.59
C PRO A 145 1.78 1.99 -11.60
N GLY A 146 2.21 1.84 -10.36
CA GLY A 146 1.39 1.31 -9.28
C GLY A 146 1.11 2.34 -8.20
N GLY A 147 0.82 1.85 -6.97
CA GLY A 147 0.66 2.66 -5.76
C GLY A 147 1.94 3.43 -5.42
N ILE A 148 1.80 4.67 -4.94
CA ILE A 148 2.89 5.63 -4.76
C ILE A 148 2.93 6.17 -3.34
N ASP A 149 4.11 6.57 -2.86
CA ASP A 149 4.23 7.23 -1.55
C ASP A 149 5.11 8.48 -1.63
N PHE A 150 4.89 9.39 -0.67
CA PHE A 150 5.63 10.66 -0.54
C PHE A 150 6.47 10.67 0.73
N ASP A 151 7.80 10.76 0.57
CA ASP A 151 8.74 10.74 1.70
C ASP A 151 8.85 12.07 2.47
N GLY A 152 8.25 13.12 1.96
CA GLY A 152 8.36 14.51 2.46
C GLY A 152 9.10 15.42 1.48
N THR A 153 9.80 14.86 0.50
CA THR A 153 10.54 15.58 -0.55
C THR A 153 10.26 14.99 -1.92
N ASN A 154 10.26 13.68 -2.03
CA ASN A 154 10.10 12.96 -3.30
C ASN A 154 8.84 12.08 -3.30
N VAL A 155 8.28 11.90 -4.48
CA VAL A 155 7.29 10.85 -4.76
C VAL A 155 8.02 9.65 -5.34
N TRP A 156 7.80 8.48 -4.73
CA TRP A 156 8.34 7.20 -5.18
C TRP A 156 7.29 6.47 -6.00
N VAL A 157 7.67 6.04 -7.21
CA VAL A 157 6.75 5.47 -8.21
C VAL A 157 7.33 4.18 -8.78
N PRO A 158 6.72 3.02 -8.52
CA PRO A 158 7.07 1.79 -9.22
C PRO A 158 6.37 1.79 -10.59
N VAL A 159 7.07 1.41 -11.64
CA VAL A 159 6.50 1.25 -12.99
C VAL A 159 6.86 -0.13 -13.51
N ALA A 160 5.89 -1.03 -13.52
CA ALA A 160 6.09 -2.44 -13.84
C ALA A 160 5.64 -2.80 -15.25
N GLN A 161 6.02 -3.99 -15.72
CA GLN A 161 5.31 -4.65 -16.81
C GLN A 161 3.93 -5.09 -16.31
N TYR A 162 2.90 -5.03 -17.14
CA TYR A 162 1.53 -5.40 -16.72
C TYR A 162 1.31 -6.92 -16.74
N ARG A 163 2.19 -7.63 -16.04
CA ARG A 163 2.15 -9.10 -15.84
C ARG A 163 2.96 -9.52 -14.62
N PRO A 164 2.58 -10.59 -13.91
CA PRO A 164 3.37 -11.12 -12.80
C PRO A 164 4.72 -11.66 -13.25
N ASP A 165 5.63 -11.91 -12.29
CA ASP A 165 6.96 -12.51 -12.49
C ASP A 165 7.82 -11.77 -13.54
N SER A 166 7.69 -10.45 -13.63
CA SER A 166 8.28 -9.63 -14.71
C SER A 166 9.42 -8.72 -14.22
N SER A 167 9.28 -7.42 -14.35
CA SER A 167 10.22 -6.42 -13.84
C SER A 167 9.53 -5.08 -13.63
N ALA A 168 10.15 -4.24 -12.81
CA ALA A 168 9.71 -2.88 -12.57
C ALA A 168 10.89 -1.93 -12.48
N ILE A 169 10.67 -0.66 -12.84
CA ILE A 169 11.56 0.47 -12.56
C ILE A 169 11.03 1.21 -11.35
N ILE A 170 11.90 1.54 -10.42
CA ILE A 170 11.58 2.46 -9.33
C ILE A 170 12.05 3.86 -9.71
N TYR A 171 11.10 4.78 -9.81
CA TYR A 171 11.38 6.19 -10.05
C TYR A 171 11.28 6.99 -8.75
N LYS A 172 12.09 8.03 -8.69
CA LYS A 172 12.03 9.08 -7.68
C LYS A 172 11.74 10.39 -8.38
N VAL A 173 10.68 11.09 -7.99
CA VAL A 173 10.27 12.38 -8.56
C VAL A 173 10.33 13.44 -7.46
N ASP A 174 11.17 14.46 -7.63
CA ASP A 174 11.20 15.59 -6.70
C ASP A 174 9.86 16.33 -6.74
N ALA A 175 9.21 16.48 -5.60
CA ALA A 175 7.85 17.02 -5.55
C ALA A 175 7.76 18.53 -5.77
N ALA A 176 8.87 19.27 -5.67
CA ALA A 176 8.93 20.69 -5.89
C ALA A 176 9.39 21.06 -7.31
N THR A 177 10.46 20.41 -7.80
CA THR A 177 11.03 20.69 -9.13
C THR A 177 10.39 19.86 -10.23
N LEU A 178 9.78 18.74 -9.88
CA LEU A 178 9.22 17.71 -10.77
C LEU A 178 10.30 17.04 -11.65
N ASP A 179 11.53 17.00 -11.16
CA ASP A 179 12.62 16.27 -11.78
C ASP A 179 12.44 14.77 -11.54
N VAL A 180 12.60 13.99 -12.61
CA VAL A 180 12.41 12.54 -12.61
C VAL A 180 13.76 11.85 -12.63
N HIS A 181 13.97 10.92 -11.69
CA HIS A 181 15.16 10.09 -11.62
C HIS A 181 14.79 8.61 -11.64
N LYS A 182 15.29 7.86 -12.63
CA LYS A 182 15.30 6.41 -12.58
C LYS A 182 16.27 5.98 -11.49
N GLN A 183 15.75 5.39 -10.42
CA GLN A 183 16.56 5.04 -9.27
C GLN A 183 17.25 3.69 -9.45
N PHE A 184 16.46 2.64 -9.74
CA PHE A 184 16.95 1.29 -10.04
C PHE A 184 15.85 0.45 -10.70
N GLU A 185 16.23 -0.73 -11.18
CA GLU A 185 15.29 -1.76 -11.66
C GLU A 185 15.25 -2.94 -10.70
N VAL A 186 14.10 -3.57 -10.60
CA VAL A 186 13.87 -4.77 -9.79
C VAL A 186 13.28 -5.89 -10.64
N LYS A 187 13.54 -7.13 -10.23
CA LYS A 187 12.92 -8.30 -10.82
C LYS A 187 11.57 -8.51 -10.15
N ASP A 188 10.55 -8.87 -10.94
CA ASP A 188 9.16 -9.01 -10.59
C ASP A 188 8.33 -7.73 -10.79
N HIS A 189 7.02 -7.92 -10.89
CA HIS A 189 6.05 -6.84 -10.91
C HIS A 189 5.88 -6.29 -9.50
N PHE A 190 6.32 -5.06 -9.27
CA PHE A 190 5.99 -4.35 -8.04
C PHE A 190 4.90 -3.33 -8.34
N GLY A 191 3.71 -3.58 -7.76
CA GLY A 191 2.49 -2.80 -7.99
C GLY A 191 2.24 -1.70 -6.97
N GLY A 192 3.10 -1.54 -5.98
CA GLY A 192 3.05 -0.46 -4.98
C GLY A 192 4.37 -0.31 -4.27
N ILE A 193 4.64 0.87 -3.71
CA ILE A 193 5.87 1.19 -2.98
C ILE A 193 5.58 2.19 -1.86
N ILE A 194 6.29 2.04 -0.73
CA ILE A 194 6.35 3.05 0.33
C ILE A 194 7.81 3.38 0.65
N PHE A 195 8.04 4.55 1.23
CA PHE A 195 9.31 4.92 1.82
C PHE A 195 9.23 4.83 3.34
N ASP A 196 9.93 3.85 3.92
CA ASP A 196 10.06 3.73 5.37
C ASP A 196 10.96 4.85 5.92
N LYS A 197 10.34 5.86 6.53
CA LYS A 197 11.04 7.04 7.08
C LYS A 197 11.92 6.71 8.28
N GLN A 198 11.74 5.55 8.90
CA GLN A 198 12.54 5.13 10.05
C GLN A 198 13.87 4.54 9.62
N THR A 199 13.88 3.72 8.57
CA THR A 199 15.09 3.05 8.06
C THR A 199 15.73 3.79 6.89
N GLY A 200 14.96 4.60 6.15
CA GLY A 200 15.35 5.20 4.88
C GLY A 200 15.32 4.21 3.71
N HIS A 201 14.60 3.10 3.85
CA HIS A 201 14.47 2.05 2.85
C HIS A 201 13.15 2.17 2.07
N LEU A 202 13.08 1.47 0.95
CA LEU A 202 11.88 1.31 0.16
C LEU A 202 11.30 -0.08 0.39
N VAL A 203 9.97 -0.15 0.55
CA VAL A 203 9.24 -1.41 0.65
C VAL A 203 8.19 -1.46 -0.45
N GLY A 204 8.20 -2.51 -1.25
CA GLY A 204 7.23 -2.71 -2.33
C GLY A 204 6.47 -4.02 -2.20
N ASN A 205 5.28 -4.08 -2.83
CA ASN A 205 4.46 -5.28 -2.92
C ASN A 205 4.33 -5.76 -4.37
N THR A 206 4.38 -7.08 -4.57
CA THR A 206 4.28 -7.72 -5.88
C THR A 206 2.83 -7.82 -6.37
N TRP A 207 2.64 -8.35 -7.58
CA TRP A 207 1.31 -8.64 -8.17
C TRP A 207 0.39 -9.35 -7.17
N GLY A 208 -0.82 -8.81 -7.00
CA GLY A 208 -1.78 -9.30 -6.01
C GLY A 208 -1.27 -9.22 -4.57
N SER A 209 -0.27 -8.40 -4.29
CA SER A 209 0.37 -8.24 -2.99
C SER A 209 0.77 -9.55 -2.29
N ARG A 210 1.21 -10.56 -3.06
CA ARG A 210 1.54 -11.87 -2.48
C ARG A 210 2.87 -11.91 -1.75
N ARG A 211 3.80 -11.01 -2.14
CA ARG A 211 5.13 -10.89 -1.54
C ARG A 211 5.50 -9.43 -1.39
N PHE A 212 6.31 -9.14 -0.40
CA PHE A 212 6.96 -7.85 -0.22
C PHE A 212 8.47 -7.99 -0.41
N ALA A 213 9.11 -6.90 -0.80
CA ALA A 213 10.55 -6.77 -0.77
C ALA A 213 10.95 -5.39 -0.23
N GLU A 214 12.11 -5.35 0.42
CA GLU A 214 12.73 -4.15 0.97
C GLU A 214 14.07 -3.92 0.28
N TRP A 215 14.35 -2.67 -0.08
CA TRP A 215 15.59 -2.25 -0.72
C TRP A 215 16.19 -1.01 -0.06
N ASP A 216 17.52 -0.91 -0.11
CA ASP A 216 18.17 0.37 0.08
C ASP A 216 17.94 1.29 -1.14
N LEU A 217 18.35 2.57 -1.03
CA LEU A 217 18.14 3.54 -2.11
C LEU A 217 19.01 3.29 -3.35
N GLN A 218 19.93 2.34 -3.30
CA GLN A 218 20.75 1.88 -4.43
C GLN A 218 20.15 0.66 -5.12
N GLY A 219 19.01 0.13 -4.61
CA GLY A 219 18.32 -1.01 -5.16
C GLY A 219 18.87 -2.36 -4.72
N LYS A 220 19.73 -2.39 -3.69
CA LYS A 220 20.14 -3.65 -3.07
C LYS A 220 18.96 -4.19 -2.25
N GLU A 221 18.50 -5.39 -2.60
CA GLU A 221 17.48 -6.09 -1.84
C GLU A 221 18.05 -6.49 -0.46
N LEU A 222 17.34 -6.09 0.59
CA LEU A 222 17.69 -6.30 1.98
C LEU A 222 16.90 -7.44 2.59
N SER A 223 15.62 -7.52 2.28
CA SER A 223 14.74 -8.58 2.76
C SER A 223 13.57 -8.83 1.80
N THR A 224 12.99 -10.02 1.88
CA THR A 224 11.72 -10.37 1.24
C THR A 224 10.89 -11.21 2.20
N TRP A 225 9.56 -11.05 2.13
CA TRP A 225 8.63 -11.88 2.91
C TRP A 225 7.32 -12.08 2.19
N GLU A 226 6.66 -13.18 2.50
CA GLU A 226 5.34 -13.51 1.97
C GLU A 226 4.25 -12.72 2.70
N ASN A 227 3.21 -12.32 1.98
CA ASN A 227 2.01 -11.81 2.60
C ASN A 227 1.09 -12.97 2.97
N PRO A 228 0.92 -13.29 4.26
CA PRO A 228 0.05 -14.39 4.68
C PRO A 228 -1.45 -14.04 4.56
N ASN A 229 -1.78 -12.76 4.35
CA ASN A 229 -3.14 -12.28 4.29
C ASN A 229 -3.69 -12.34 2.86
N TYR A 230 -4.81 -13.03 2.67
CA TYR A 230 -5.55 -13.15 1.42
C TYR A 230 -6.90 -12.42 1.48
N PHE A 231 -7.06 -11.50 2.43
CA PHE A 231 -8.29 -10.75 2.60
C PHE A 231 -8.55 -9.82 1.41
N ILE A 232 -7.56 -9.02 1.03
CA ILE A 232 -7.56 -8.14 -0.14
C ILE A 232 -6.19 -8.16 -0.82
N ASP A 233 -6.14 -7.78 -2.10
CA ASP A 233 -4.91 -7.47 -2.81
C ASP A 233 -4.62 -5.97 -2.62
N TYR A 234 -3.48 -5.63 -1.99
CA TYR A 234 -3.10 -4.24 -1.73
C TYR A 234 -2.75 -3.54 -3.03
N GLN A 235 -3.39 -2.41 -3.28
CA GLN A 235 -3.23 -1.62 -4.49
C GLN A 235 -2.37 -0.39 -4.22
N ASP A 236 -2.70 0.37 -3.18
CA ASP A 236 -1.94 1.54 -2.77
C ASP A 236 -1.66 1.50 -1.27
N CYS A 237 -0.46 1.92 -0.89
CA CYS A 237 0.01 1.89 0.49
C CYS A 237 0.65 3.23 0.85
N GLN A 238 0.69 3.53 2.14
CA GLN A 238 1.40 4.69 2.67
C GLN A 238 2.21 4.31 3.90
N TYR A 239 3.34 4.98 4.09
CA TYR A 239 4.07 4.89 5.35
C TYR A 239 3.25 5.48 6.50
N VAL A 240 3.30 4.81 7.65
CA VAL A 240 2.77 5.28 8.94
C VAL A 240 3.89 5.25 9.95
N PRO A 241 4.04 6.27 10.83
CA PRO A 241 5.11 6.32 11.83
C PRO A 241 5.23 5.04 12.67
N ASN A 242 6.42 4.82 13.24
CA ASN A 242 6.81 3.65 14.03
C ASN A 242 6.90 2.36 13.20
N ALA A 243 7.55 2.43 12.02
CA ALA A 243 7.79 1.30 11.12
C ALA A 243 6.50 0.55 10.76
N ARG A 244 5.50 1.26 10.29
CA ARG A 244 4.22 0.68 9.84
C ARG A 244 3.90 1.14 8.42
N MET A 245 3.09 0.36 7.73
CA MET A 245 2.42 0.81 6.52
C MET A 245 0.93 0.48 6.58
N LEU A 246 0.13 1.39 6.04
CA LEU A 246 -1.31 1.23 5.86
C LEU A 246 -1.59 1.08 4.38
N CYS A 247 -2.22 -0.02 4.01
CA CYS A 247 -2.59 -0.34 2.64
C CYS A 247 -4.10 -0.39 2.47
N ALA A 248 -4.58 0.01 1.31
CA ALA A 248 -5.93 -0.23 0.85
C ALA A 248 -5.91 -1.10 -0.40
N GLY A 249 -7.02 -1.77 -0.66
CA GLY A 249 -7.10 -2.64 -1.82
C GLY A 249 -8.46 -3.29 -2.02
N VAL A 250 -8.47 -4.23 -2.95
CA VAL A 250 -9.66 -4.94 -3.39
C VAL A 250 -9.31 -6.37 -3.75
N THR A 251 -10.27 -7.28 -3.57
CA THR A 251 -10.22 -8.60 -4.22
C THR A 251 -11.56 -8.89 -4.90
N ASN A 252 -11.50 -9.59 -6.04
CA ASN A 252 -12.68 -10.01 -6.78
C ASN A 252 -13.05 -11.45 -6.39
N LEU A 253 -14.10 -11.59 -5.60
CA LEU A 253 -14.62 -12.90 -5.19
C LEU A 253 -15.64 -13.42 -6.21
N PRO A 254 -15.62 -14.74 -6.52
CA PRO A 254 -16.63 -15.33 -7.36
C PRO A 254 -17.99 -15.26 -6.66
N GLN A 255 -18.99 -14.76 -7.37
CA GLN A 255 -20.38 -14.76 -6.90
C GLN A 255 -21.15 -15.87 -7.57
N THR A 256 -21.72 -16.78 -6.78
CA THR A 256 -22.60 -17.82 -7.31
C THR A 256 -23.88 -17.15 -7.84
N PRO A 257 -24.19 -17.25 -9.14
CA PRO A 257 -25.38 -16.66 -9.69
C PRO A 257 -26.64 -17.34 -9.12
N ALA A 258 -27.71 -16.56 -8.97
CA ALA A 258 -29.03 -17.15 -8.78
C ALA A 258 -29.37 -18.11 -9.96
N ALA A 259 -30.27 -19.08 -9.75
CA ALA A 259 -30.61 -20.05 -10.76
C ALA A 259 -30.96 -19.37 -12.11
N GLY A 260 -30.23 -19.67 -13.16
CA GLY A 260 -30.36 -19.06 -14.48
C GLY A 260 -29.62 -17.74 -14.71
N GLY A 261 -28.86 -17.23 -13.71
CA GLY A 261 -28.04 -16.03 -13.84
C GLY A 261 -26.67 -16.32 -14.47
N THR A 262 -26.00 -15.25 -14.90
CA THR A 262 -24.58 -15.28 -15.33
C THR A 262 -23.63 -15.25 -14.13
N ALA A 263 -22.47 -15.89 -14.26
CA ALA A 263 -21.41 -15.78 -13.27
C ALA A 263 -20.99 -14.29 -13.14
N ALA A 264 -20.88 -13.83 -11.91
CA ALA A 264 -20.49 -12.48 -11.58
C ALA A 264 -19.32 -12.51 -10.58
N THR A 265 -18.70 -11.37 -10.38
CA THR A 265 -17.73 -11.16 -9.29
C THR A 265 -18.27 -10.11 -8.33
N TYR A 266 -17.85 -10.21 -7.09
CA TYR A 266 -18.12 -9.24 -6.05
C TYR A 266 -16.79 -8.63 -5.61
N GLU A 267 -16.69 -7.31 -5.60
CA GLU A 267 -15.53 -6.61 -5.08
C GLU A 267 -15.59 -6.55 -3.54
N LEU A 268 -14.62 -7.16 -2.90
CA LEU A 268 -14.40 -7.02 -1.47
C LEU A 268 -13.29 -5.99 -1.25
N GLY A 269 -13.65 -4.85 -0.68
CA GLY A 269 -12.71 -3.80 -0.33
C GLY A 269 -12.27 -3.85 1.12
N GLY A 270 -11.14 -3.25 1.39
CA GLY A 270 -10.63 -3.19 2.75
C GLY A 270 -9.32 -2.43 2.88
N MET A 271 -8.85 -2.38 4.12
CA MET A 271 -7.59 -1.76 4.52
C MET A 271 -6.85 -2.69 5.46
N ALA A 272 -5.51 -2.63 5.43
CA ALA A 272 -4.66 -3.42 6.34
C ALA A 272 -3.49 -2.59 6.85
N MET A 273 -3.21 -2.70 8.15
CA MET A 273 -2.02 -2.16 8.79
C MET A 273 -1.00 -3.27 8.96
N ILE A 274 0.21 -3.04 8.47
CA ILE A 274 1.33 -3.97 8.54
C ILE A 274 2.45 -3.35 9.38
N ASP A 275 3.02 -4.14 10.28
CA ASP A 275 4.22 -3.79 11.02
C ASP A 275 5.45 -4.20 10.20
N LEU A 276 6.28 -3.22 9.82
CA LEU A 276 7.44 -3.43 8.95
C LEU A 276 8.61 -4.11 9.66
N THR A 277 8.62 -4.14 10.99
CA THR A 277 9.68 -4.80 11.75
C THR A 277 9.42 -6.30 11.90
N SER A 278 8.18 -6.67 12.21
CA SER A 278 7.77 -8.07 12.39
C SER A 278 7.19 -8.69 11.12
N HIS A 279 6.89 -7.89 10.10
CA HIS A 279 6.20 -8.26 8.86
C HIS A 279 4.76 -8.79 9.10
N ALA A 280 4.20 -8.53 10.26
CA ALA A 280 2.87 -9.00 10.63
C ALA A 280 1.78 -8.04 10.14
N VAL A 281 0.70 -8.59 9.61
CA VAL A 281 -0.55 -7.84 9.47
C VAL A 281 -1.15 -7.70 10.87
N ILE A 282 -1.08 -6.49 11.43
CA ILE A 282 -1.53 -6.22 12.81
C ILE A 282 -3.01 -5.87 12.89
N ARG A 283 -3.58 -5.43 11.75
CA ARG A 283 -5.00 -5.17 11.64
C ARG A 283 -5.45 -5.20 10.19
N ASP A 284 -6.62 -5.76 9.94
CA ASP A 284 -7.35 -5.65 8.69
C ASP A 284 -8.82 -5.32 8.95
N VAL A 285 -9.43 -4.53 8.06
CA VAL A 285 -10.80 -4.06 8.21
C VAL A 285 -11.46 -3.99 6.84
N PRO A 286 -12.66 -4.58 6.64
CA PRO A 286 -13.41 -4.42 5.41
C PRO A 286 -13.91 -2.99 5.25
N PHE A 287 -13.95 -2.51 4.01
CA PHE A 287 -14.50 -1.21 3.65
C PHE A 287 -15.46 -1.36 2.47
N GLN A 288 -16.73 -1.10 2.69
CA GLN A 288 -17.82 -1.35 1.73
C GLN A 288 -18.62 -0.07 1.42
N LYS A 289 -17.92 0.99 1.03
CA LYS A 289 -18.52 2.15 0.37
C LYS A 289 -18.17 2.05 -1.12
N TRP A 290 -19.08 2.50 -1.95
CA TRP A 290 -19.05 2.29 -3.40
C TRP A 290 -19.05 3.61 -4.15
N SER A 291 -18.34 3.65 -5.26
CA SER A 291 -18.34 4.77 -6.19
C SER A 291 -19.61 4.80 -7.06
N THR A 292 -19.70 5.83 -7.89
CA THR A 292 -20.79 5.94 -8.88
C THR A 292 -20.68 4.96 -10.03
N ALA A 293 -19.46 4.50 -10.36
CA ALA A 293 -19.25 3.45 -11.36
C ALA A 293 -19.51 2.04 -10.81
N GLY A 294 -19.70 1.90 -9.49
CA GLY A 294 -19.99 0.62 -8.86
C GLY A 294 -18.74 -0.13 -8.40
N HIS A 295 -17.63 0.56 -8.16
CA HIS A 295 -16.43 0.02 -7.58
C HIS A 295 -16.35 0.30 -6.09
N VAL A 296 -15.76 -0.64 -5.34
CA VAL A 296 -15.47 -0.39 -3.92
C VAL A 296 -14.44 0.73 -3.79
N ALA A 297 -14.65 1.62 -2.83
CA ALA A 297 -13.86 2.85 -2.74
C ALA A 297 -12.36 2.63 -2.49
N THR A 298 -11.97 1.46 -1.95
CA THR A 298 -10.57 1.10 -1.71
C THR A 298 -9.90 0.36 -2.88
N ARG A 299 -10.52 0.36 -4.06
CA ARG A 299 -10.05 -0.39 -5.23
C ARG A 299 -8.63 -0.01 -5.67
N ASN A 300 -8.35 1.28 -5.78
CA ASN A 300 -7.06 1.82 -6.25
C ASN A 300 -6.58 2.98 -5.37
N PRO A 301 -6.36 4.22 -5.86
CA PRO A 301 -5.67 5.25 -5.10
C PRO A 301 -6.22 5.48 -3.70
N PHE A 302 -5.31 5.56 -2.75
CA PHE A 302 -5.66 5.65 -1.34
C PHE A 302 -4.72 6.57 -0.56
N LYS A 303 -5.28 7.44 0.26
CA LYS A 303 -4.53 8.19 1.29
C LYS A 303 -5.37 8.40 2.52
N MET A 304 -4.83 8.11 3.70
CA MET A 304 -5.47 8.36 4.98
C MET A 304 -4.62 9.28 5.84
N THR A 305 -5.27 10.18 6.55
CA THR A 305 -4.65 11.07 7.56
C THR A 305 -5.48 11.05 8.84
N ALA A 306 -4.85 11.38 9.97
CA ALA A 306 -5.49 11.54 11.25
C ALA A 306 -5.26 12.94 11.82
N ALA A 307 -6.24 13.47 12.55
CA ALA A 307 -6.14 14.71 13.31
C ALA A 307 -6.89 14.54 14.63
N GLY A 308 -6.17 14.20 15.70
CA GLY A 308 -6.78 13.66 16.91
C GLY A 308 -7.51 12.35 16.56
N SER A 309 -8.69 12.12 17.09
CA SER A 309 -9.50 10.93 16.76
C SER A 309 -10.35 11.07 15.49
N HIS A 310 -10.01 11.98 14.60
CA HIS A 310 -10.71 12.19 13.33
C HIS A 310 -9.87 11.66 12.17
N LEU A 311 -10.41 10.68 11.45
CA LEU A 311 -9.80 10.10 10.27
C LEU A 311 -10.36 10.72 9.00
N THR A 312 -9.49 11.10 8.06
CA THR A 312 -9.85 11.51 6.71
C THR A 312 -9.23 10.56 5.70
N MET A 313 -10.03 9.94 4.85
CA MET A 313 -9.59 9.05 3.78
C MET A 313 -9.94 9.64 2.42
N LYS A 314 -8.98 9.70 1.50
CA LYS A 314 -9.16 10.11 0.11
C LYS A 314 -8.86 8.95 -0.82
N VAL A 315 -9.75 8.71 -1.78
CA VAL A 315 -9.70 7.58 -2.71
C VAL A 315 -10.17 8.01 -4.11
N ALA A 316 -9.74 7.30 -5.15
CA ALA A 316 -10.17 7.57 -6.52
C ALA A 316 -10.41 6.25 -7.27
N PRO A 317 -11.48 5.50 -6.95
CA PRO A 317 -11.69 4.13 -7.41
C PRO A 317 -12.12 4.01 -8.88
N ASP A 318 -12.66 5.07 -9.48
CA ASP A 318 -13.19 5.03 -10.84
C ASP A 318 -12.14 5.49 -11.87
N ASN A 319 -12.05 4.78 -12.97
CA ASN A 319 -11.21 5.16 -14.11
C ASN A 319 -11.79 6.38 -14.84
N GLY A 320 -10.97 7.00 -15.69
CA GLY A 320 -11.37 8.19 -16.42
C GLY A 320 -12.53 7.99 -17.40
N ASP A 321 -12.78 6.77 -17.86
CA ASP A 321 -13.86 6.38 -18.79
C ASP A 321 -15.02 5.65 -18.11
N GLU A 322 -14.99 5.51 -16.77
CA GLU A 322 -16.04 4.85 -15.98
C GLU A 322 -16.96 5.88 -15.31
N GLY A 323 -18.24 5.58 -15.23
CA GLY A 323 -19.23 6.39 -14.48
C GLY A 323 -19.22 7.87 -14.88
N ASN A 324 -18.88 8.74 -13.94
CA ASN A 324 -18.70 10.17 -14.14
C ASN A 324 -17.26 10.58 -14.51
N GLY A 325 -16.37 9.63 -14.76
CA GLY A 325 -14.94 9.82 -14.80
C GLY A 325 -14.33 9.81 -13.39
N THR A 326 -13.02 9.98 -13.29
CA THR A 326 -12.35 9.93 -11.99
C THR A 326 -12.76 11.08 -11.08
N GLU A 327 -13.16 10.70 -9.88
CA GLU A 327 -13.46 11.62 -8.77
C GLU A 327 -12.60 11.23 -7.56
N ILE A 328 -11.93 12.19 -6.93
CA ILE A 328 -11.34 11.99 -5.61
C ILE A 328 -12.45 12.13 -4.57
N LEU A 329 -12.82 11.01 -3.98
CA LEU A 329 -13.84 10.94 -2.92
C LEU A 329 -13.15 11.09 -1.56
N THR A 330 -13.73 11.94 -0.69
CA THR A 330 -13.28 12.05 0.70
C THR A 330 -14.28 11.40 1.62
N TYR A 331 -13.80 10.51 2.48
CA TYR A 331 -14.56 9.91 3.57
C TYR A 331 -13.95 10.33 4.90
N GLU A 332 -14.80 10.62 5.87
CA GLU A 332 -14.39 11.02 7.21
C GLU A 332 -15.08 10.15 8.26
N ALA A 333 -14.40 9.90 9.36
CA ALA A 333 -14.96 9.20 10.50
C ALA A 333 -14.32 9.68 11.81
N ASP A 334 -15.13 9.84 12.85
CA ASP A 334 -14.64 9.99 14.22
C ASP A 334 -14.47 8.59 14.83
N VAL A 335 -13.31 8.33 15.39
CA VAL A 335 -13.02 7.07 16.09
C VAL A 335 -12.83 7.34 17.57
N ALA A 336 -13.48 6.54 18.41
CA ALA A 336 -13.29 6.68 19.85
C ALA A 336 -11.91 6.11 20.22
N PRO A 337 -11.13 6.78 21.10
CA PRO A 337 -9.89 6.20 21.60
C PRO A 337 -10.14 4.83 22.23
N ALA A 338 -9.20 3.92 22.09
CA ALA A 338 -9.26 2.60 22.74
C ALA A 338 -9.41 2.80 24.25
N LYS A 339 -10.46 2.20 24.83
CA LYS A 339 -10.71 2.26 26.27
C LYS A 339 -9.72 1.40 27.03
#